data_5262be7d8b468e34fb01db5b96aade33
#
_entry.id   5262be7d8b468e34fb01db5b96aade33
#
_cell.length_a   1.000
_cell.length_b   1.000
_cell.length_c   1.000
_cell.angle_alpha   90.00
_cell.angle_beta   90.00
_cell.angle_gamma   90.00
#
_symmetry.space_group_name_H-M   'P 1'
#
loop_
_entity.id
_entity.type
_entity.pdbx_description
1 polymer ?
#
loop_
_entity_poly.entity_id
_entity_poly.type
_entity_poly.pdbx_seq_one_letter_code
_entity_poly.pdbx_strand_id
1 'polypeptide(L)'
;MSGDRRPLLLLFDGNALLHRAFHALPPLTVSRTGEMVNAVYGFANTLLKVLADHHPTHYAVAFDRPTPTFRHEMFKEYKSQRPAAPEELKTQIQRVHELVRAFNMPVFEVDGFEADDVLGTLARQAKELSVDTIVVTGDNDMLQLVMPDVRALTPRGYFSDTILYDEEGVIQKYGVSPAQVPDYKALVGDPSDNIPGVPGVGPKTAARLIQQHGSLENVYAQLERLSPEKLRTALDQYREQTFQSRELVTIVTDAPVALRLEECRLSKYDRETVVRLFQELEFFKLLGRLPHSLADRPGQQAASPPPGSTCETVTEGAQFDEALKELEGANQVVAEVETEGAHRPGLRPRAIILSPRQGRVFLIPLEHTSDLPPPAPVDLVVQRLRSLLESDRKAMLSYDSKRVMAALYAHGIALQHIAFDATVAAHLVGEKNLTLQALAFNRLGLDIGAPSSTRARRGPGQATLETVNHSPASPATLADLVWDLRDNLEP
;
A
#
# COMPACT_ATOMS: atom_id res chain seq x y z
N MET A 1 -4.15 -31.64 -1.46
CA MET A 1 -5.17 -31.34 -0.45
C MET A 1 -4.96 -29.90 -0.01
N SER A 2 -5.64 -28.94 -0.64
CA SER A 2 -5.68 -27.56 -0.18
C SER A 2 -6.58 -27.54 1.04
N GLY A 3 -5.98 -27.40 2.24
CA GLY A 3 -6.75 -27.18 3.45
C GLY A 3 -7.62 -25.95 3.28
N ASP A 4 -8.90 -26.14 3.48
CA ASP A 4 -9.96 -25.13 3.40
C ASP A 4 -9.69 -24.07 4.47
N ARG A 5 -8.94 -23.01 4.11
CA ARG A 5 -8.77 -21.87 5.00
C ARG A 5 -10.11 -21.15 5.07
N ARG A 6 -10.61 -20.90 6.27
CA ARG A 6 -11.80 -20.07 6.46
C ARG A 6 -11.65 -18.76 5.67
N PRO A 7 -12.73 -18.26 5.04
CA PRO A 7 -12.70 -16.95 4.41
C PRO A 7 -12.27 -15.87 5.42
N LEU A 8 -11.49 -14.90 4.97
CA LEU A 8 -11.06 -13.74 5.76
C LEU A 8 -11.70 -12.48 5.20
N LEU A 9 -12.45 -11.77 6.03
CA LEU A 9 -13.05 -10.48 5.73
C LEU A 9 -12.24 -9.35 6.39
N LEU A 10 -11.87 -8.34 5.61
CA LEU A 10 -11.37 -7.06 6.13
C LEU A 10 -12.50 -6.04 6.18
N LEU A 11 -12.73 -5.47 7.34
CA LEU A 11 -13.66 -4.38 7.56
C LEU A 11 -12.87 -3.10 7.87
N PHE A 12 -12.97 -2.10 6.99
CA PHE A 12 -12.25 -0.84 7.14
C PHE A 12 -13.13 0.23 7.77
N ASP A 13 -12.62 0.89 8.80
CA ASP A 13 -13.16 2.11 9.36
C ASP A 13 -12.68 3.30 8.53
N GLY A 14 -13.52 3.76 7.63
CA GLY A 14 -13.16 4.80 6.66
C GLY A 14 -12.81 6.12 7.32
N ASN A 15 -13.63 6.57 8.28
CA ASN A 15 -13.45 7.85 8.95
C ASN A 15 -12.22 7.86 9.86
N ALA A 16 -12.06 6.87 10.73
CA ALA A 16 -10.92 6.84 11.64
C ALA A 16 -9.58 6.74 10.90
N LEU A 17 -9.51 5.94 9.83
CA LEU A 17 -8.31 5.83 9.00
C LEU A 17 -7.99 7.13 8.25
N LEU A 18 -9.01 7.81 7.72
CA LEU A 18 -8.87 9.09 7.03
C LEU A 18 -8.38 10.19 7.98
N HIS A 19 -9.07 10.39 9.11
CA HIS A 19 -8.68 11.36 10.11
C HIS A 19 -7.26 11.13 10.60
N ARG A 20 -6.93 9.87 10.90
CA ARG A 20 -5.58 9.52 11.32
C ARG A 20 -4.54 9.85 10.24
N ALA A 21 -4.81 9.52 8.97
CA ALA A 21 -3.91 9.81 7.87
C ALA A 21 -3.71 11.31 7.66
N PHE A 22 -4.79 12.09 7.75
CA PHE A 22 -4.75 13.53 7.62
C PHE A 22 -3.81 14.20 8.63
N HIS A 23 -3.87 13.76 9.88
CA HIS A 23 -3.06 14.35 10.96
C HIS A 23 -1.64 13.75 11.08
N ALA A 24 -1.44 12.50 10.64
CA ALA A 24 -0.15 11.83 10.78
C ALA A 24 0.81 12.12 9.61
N LEU A 25 0.30 12.42 8.42
CA LEU A 25 1.11 12.67 7.23
C LEU A 25 1.30 14.18 6.98
N PRO A 26 2.49 14.60 6.54
CA PRO A 26 2.67 15.97 6.09
C PRO A 26 1.74 16.27 4.90
N PRO A 27 1.42 17.55 4.65
CA PRO A 27 0.66 17.94 3.48
C PRO A 27 1.27 17.37 2.20
N LEU A 28 0.48 16.61 1.46
CA LEU A 28 0.82 16.08 0.14
C LEU A 28 -0.19 16.66 -0.85
N THR A 29 0.30 17.29 -1.91
CA THR A 29 -0.54 17.90 -2.93
C THR A 29 -0.24 17.33 -4.31
N VAL A 30 -1.28 17.20 -5.13
CA VAL A 30 -1.15 16.90 -6.57
C VAL A 30 -0.48 18.09 -7.25
N SER A 31 0.63 17.84 -7.94
CA SER A 31 1.47 18.93 -8.50
C SER A 31 0.74 19.78 -9.52
N ARG A 32 -0.15 19.18 -10.29
CA ARG A 32 -0.89 19.82 -11.38
C ARG A 32 -2.07 20.68 -10.89
N THR A 33 -2.77 20.24 -9.84
CA THR A 33 -4.02 20.86 -9.37
C THR A 33 -3.86 21.62 -8.07
N GLY A 34 -2.83 21.33 -7.28
CA GLY A 34 -2.66 21.82 -5.91
C GLY A 34 -3.60 21.15 -4.89
N GLU A 35 -4.38 20.15 -5.31
CA GLU A 35 -5.31 19.41 -4.44
C GLU A 35 -4.54 18.69 -3.33
N MET A 36 -4.98 18.85 -2.08
CA MET A 36 -4.41 18.13 -0.93
C MET A 36 -4.92 16.70 -0.89
N VAL A 37 -4.02 15.72 -0.81
CA VAL A 37 -4.32 14.27 -0.93
C VAL A 37 -3.61 13.39 0.10
N ASN A 38 -3.04 13.98 1.16
CA ASN A 38 -2.30 13.21 2.18
C ASN A 38 -3.15 12.15 2.88
N ALA A 39 -4.41 12.44 3.21
CA ALA A 39 -5.32 11.48 3.84
C ALA A 39 -5.71 10.36 2.86
N VAL A 40 -5.97 10.69 1.60
CA VAL A 40 -6.26 9.70 0.53
C VAL A 40 -5.07 8.77 0.33
N TYR A 41 -3.85 9.35 0.28
CA TYR A 41 -2.62 8.57 0.17
C TYR A 41 -2.44 7.61 1.36
N GLY A 42 -2.65 8.11 2.58
CA GLY A 42 -2.53 7.30 3.80
C GLY A 42 -3.54 6.17 3.85
N PHE A 43 -4.79 6.42 3.45
CA PHE A 43 -5.82 5.41 3.35
C PHE A 43 -5.45 4.35 2.29
N ALA A 44 -5.09 4.76 1.06
CA ALA A 44 -4.66 3.87 0.00
C ALA A 44 -3.45 3.03 0.39
N ASN A 45 -2.45 3.64 1.04
CA ASN A 45 -1.26 2.96 1.53
C ASN A 45 -1.61 1.89 2.59
N THR A 46 -2.51 2.21 3.52
CA THR A 46 -2.99 1.27 4.54
C THR A 46 -3.76 0.12 3.90
N LEU A 47 -4.69 0.43 2.99
CA LEU A 47 -5.46 -0.57 2.24
C LEU A 47 -4.52 -1.57 1.56
N LEU A 48 -3.60 -1.10 0.72
CA LEU A 48 -2.68 -1.96 -0.02
C LEU A 48 -1.75 -2.76 0.88
N LYS A 49 -1.30 -2.17 1.99
CA LYS A 49 -0.48 -2.88 2.98
C LYS A 49 -1.24 -4.04 3.61
N VAL A 50 -2.45 -3.77 4.11
CA VAL A 50 -3.25 -4.78 4.80
C VAL A 50 -3.67 -5.91 3.86
N LEU A 51 -4.00 -5.58 2.60
CA LEU A 51 -4.27 -6.59 1.56
C LEU A 51 -3.06 -7.50 1.32
N ALA A 52 -1.86 -6.91 1.25
CA ALA A 52 -0.62 -7.66 1.03
C ALA A 52 -0.19 -8.51 2.24
N ASP A 53 -0.40 -8.02 3.47
CA ASP A 53 0.04 -8.69 4.69
C ASP A 53 -0.90 -9.84 5.09
N HIS A 54 -2.21 -9.69 4.87
CA HIS A 54 -3.23 -10.63 5.38
C HIS A 54 -3.87 -11.52 4.32
N HIS A 55 -3.71 -11.20 3.03
CA HIS A 55 -4.28 -11.98 1.91
C HIS A 55 -5.77 -12.32 2.09
N PRO A 56 -6.65 -11.33 2.31
CA PRO A 56 -8.06 -11.57 2.56
C PRO A 56 -8.77 -12.11 1.32
N THR A 57 -9.92 -12.73 1.55
CA THR A 57 -10.83 -13.16 0.48
C THR A 57 -11.91 -12.11 0.21
N HIS A 58 -12.22 -11.29 1.23
CA HIS A 58 -13.30 -10.30 1.19
C HIS A 58 -12.87 -9.01 1.87
N TYR A 59 -13.50 -7.90 1.46
CA TYR A 59 -13.32 -6.60 2.10
C TYR A 59 -14.60 -5.75 2.02
N ALA A 60 -14.71 -4.81 2.96
CA ALA A 60 -15.74 -3.76 2.95
C ALA A 60 -15.26 -2.57 3.76
N VAL A 61 -15.90 -1.42 3.60
CA VAL A 61 -15.62 -0.19 4.35
C VAL A 61 -16.91 0.39 4.91
N ALA A 62 -16.86 0.92 6.12
CA ALA A 62 -17.94 1.70 6.69
C ALA A 62 -17.52 3.17 6.84
N PHE A 63 -18.48 4.08 6.63
CA PHE A 63 -18.34 5.51 6.89
C PHE A 63 -19.48 6.04 7.73
N ASP A 64 -19.20 7.10 8.49
CA ASP A 64 -20.21 7.87 9.17
C ASP A 64 -21.04 8.69 8.19
N ARG A 65 -22.33 8.81 8.45
CA ARG A 65 -23.17 9.78 7.76
C ARG A 65 -23.17 11.13 8.49
N PRO A 66 -23.36 12.25 7.77
CA PRO A 66 -23.40 13.58 8.38
C PRO A 66 -24.74 13.86 9.10
N THR A 67 -25.33 12.85 9.71
CA THR A 67 -26.59 12.91 10.45
C THR A 67 -26.35 12.62 11.92
N PRO A 68 -27.10 13.24 12.85
CA PRO A 68 -27.02 12.88 14.25
C PRO A 68 -27.30 11.39 14.47
N THR A 69 -26.61 10.79 15.43
CA THR A 69 -26.81 9.41 15.83
C THR A 69 -27.63 9.33 17.12
N PHE A 70 -28.12 8.16 17.50
CA PHE A 70 -28.83 7.96 18.77
C PHE A 70 -28.03 8.44 19.98
N ARG A 71 -26.67 8.43 19.92
CA ARG A 71 -25.81 8.95 20.97
C ARG A 71 -25.96 10.46 21.18
N HIS A 72 -26.16 11.22 20.13
CA HIS A 72 -26.42 12.66 20.20
C HIS A 72 -27.82 12.97 20.78
N GLU A 73 -28.79 12.07 20.56
CA GLU A 73 -30.11 12.18 21.19
C GLU A 73 -30.07 11.86 22.68
N MET A 74 -29.28 10.84 23.07
CA MET A 74 -29.09 10.41 24.43
C MET A 74 -28.28 11.40 25.27
N PHE A 75 -27.24 12.01 24.68
CA PHE A 75 -26.31 12.91 25.34
C PHE A 75 -25.90 14.06 24.42
N LYS A 76 -26.45 15.25 24.62
CA LYS A 76 -26.27 16.41 23.73
C LYS A 76 -24.82 16.90 23.64
N GLU A 77 -24.04 16.67 24.69
CA GLU A 77 -22.63 17.02 24.76
C GLU A 77 -21.71 15.99 24.08
N TYR A 78 -22.26 14.87 23.56
CA TYR A 78 -21.50 13.85 22.87
C TYR A 78 -20.75 14.44 21.67
N LYS A 79 -19.44 14.26 21.64
CA LYS A 79 -18.52 14.79 20.61
C LYS A 79 -18.60 16.31 20.39
N SER A 80 -19.29 17.09 21.26
CA SER A 80 -19.55 18.53 21.05
C SER A 80 -18.28 19.38 21.03
N GLN A 81 -17.20 18.91 21.64
CA GLN A 81 -15.91 19.60 21.67
C GLN A 81 -15.01 19.30 20.47
N ARG A 82 -15.42 18.38 19.58
CA ARG A 82 -14.66 18.08 18.36
C ARG A 82 -14.75 19.28 17.41
N PRO A 83 -13.59 19.82 16.92
CA PRO A 83 -13.63 20.87 15.91
C PRO A 83 -14.26 20.33 14.63
N ALA A 84 -14.93 21.23 13.90
CA ALA A 84 -15.44 20.87 12.57
C ALA A 84 -14.30 20.41 11.67
N ALA A 85 -14.56 19.39 10.85
CA ALA A 85 -13.56 18.88 9.91
C ALA A 85 -13.13 20.01 8.94
N PRO A 86 -11.83 20.24 8.73
CA PRO A 86 -11.33 21.21 7.74
C PRO A 86 -11.88 20.92 6.34
N GLU A 87 -12.02 21.93 5.50
CA GLU A 87 -12.52 21.75 4.13
C GLU A 87 -11.61 20.82 3.31
N GLU A 88 -10.31 20.89 3.55
CA GLU A 88 -9.32 20.01 2.93
C GLU A 88 -9.55 18.53 3.27
N LEU A 89 -10.06 18.24 4.47
CA LEU A 89 -10.40 16.86 4.84
C LEU A 89 -11.72 16.43 4.21
N LYS A 90 -12.72 17.31 4.14
CA LYS A 90 -14.01 17.00 3.50
C LYS A 90 -13.84 16.64 2.02
N THR A 91 -12.99 17.36 1.31
CA THR A 91 -12.66 17.06 -0.09
C THR A 91 -12.02 15.68 -0.21
N GLN A 92 -11.11 15.36 0.71
CA GLN A 92 -10.43 14.07 0.72
C GLN A 92 -11.35 12.89 1.08
N ILE A 93 -12.40 13.11 1.89
CA ILE A 93 -13.45 12.09 2.12
C ILE A 93 -14.08 11.68 0.78
N GLN A 94 -14.45 12.65 -0.06
CA GLN A 94 -15.03 12.36 -1.38
C GLN A 94 -14.07 11.57 -2.26
N ARG A 95 -12.79 11.92 -2.26
CA ARG A 95 -11.75 11.19 -3.00
C ARG A 95 -11.56 9.74 -2.51
N VAL A 96 -11.70 9.51 -1.19
CA VAL A 96 -11.66 8.12 -0.68
C VAL A 96 -12.90 7.34 -1.09
N HIS A 97 -14.07 7.96 -1.16
CA HIS A 97 -15.25 7.30 -1.74
C HIS A 97 -15.05 6.92 -3.23
N GLU A 98 -14.39 7.78 -4.02
CA GLU A 98 -14.01 7.45 -5.40
C GLU A 98 -13.03 6.27 -5.43
N LEU A 99 -12.03 6.28 -4.54
CA LEU A 99 -11.04 5.23 -4.41
C LEU A 99 -11.67 3.87 -4.08
N VAL A 100 -12.52 3.81 -3.05
CA VAL A 100 -13.14 2.54 -2.64
C VAL A 100 -14.12 2.02 -3.68
N ARG A 101 -14.80 2.91 -4.43
CA ARG A 101 -15.62 2.52 -5.58
C ARG A 101 -14.77 1.95 -6.72
N ALA A 102 -13.61 2.56 -7.01
CA ALA A 102 -12.68 2.05 -8.02
C ALA A 102 -12.16 0.64 -7.67
N PHE A 103 -11.96 0.38 -6.37
CA PHE A 103 -11.68 -0.98 -5.88
C PHE A 103 -12.89 -1.90 -5.87
N ASN A 104 -14.08 -1.42 -6.26
CA ASN A 104 -15.34 -2.16 -6.14
C ASN A 104 -15.59 -2.68 -4.70
N MET A 105 -15.14 -1.92 -3.72
CA MET A 105 -15.29 -2.23 -2.30
C MET A 105 -16.67 -1.78 -1.82
N PRO A 106 -17.51 -2.66 -1.26
CA PRO A 106 -18.79 -2.27 -0.70
C PRO A 106 -18.63 -1.22 0.40
N VAL A 107 -19.45 -0.18 0.31
CA VAL A 107 -19.52 0.90 1.28
C VAL A 107 -20.79 0.73 2.11
N PHE A 108 -20.65 0.76 3.42
CA PHE A 108 -21.76 0.66 4.38
C PHE A 108 -21.88 1.97 5.15
N GLU A 109 -23.07 2.54 5.12
CA GLU A 109 -23.44 3.77 5.83
C GLU A 109 -24.90 3.65 6.28
N VAL A 110 -25.18 3.96 7.54
CA VAL A 110 -26.53 3.83 8.12
C VAL A 110 -26.89 5.11 8.88
N ASP A 111 -28.03 5.73 8.56
CA ASP A 111 -28.51 6.89 9.30
C ASP A 111 -28.83 6.54 10.75
N GLY A 112 -28.44 7.40 11.67
CA GLY A 112 -28.67 7.22 13.11
C GLY A 112 -27.64 6.33 13.81
N PHE A 113 -26.69 5.71 13.09
CA PHE A 113 -25.62 4.87 13.61
C PHE A 113 -24.25 5.40 13.16
N GLU A 114 -23.22 5.13 13.96
CA GLU A 114 -21.85 5.42 13.60
C GLU A 114 -21.21 4.27 12.79
N ALA A 115 -20.12 4.54 12.09
CA ALA A 115 -19.36 3.52 11.37
C ALA A 115 -18.98 2.34 12.28
N ASP A 116 -18.66 2.61 13.54
CA ASP A 116 -18.32 1.61 14.56
C ASP A 116 -19.46 0.60 14.78
N ASP A 117 -20.70 1.09 14.87
CA ASP A 117 -21.89 0.24 15.05
C ASP A 117 -22.13 -0.62 13.79
N VAL A 118 -21.93 -0.03 12.63
CA VAL A 118 -22.02 -0.74 11.36
C VAL A 118 -20.96 -1.86 11.29
N LEU A 119 -19.72 -1.54 11.60
CA LEU A 119 -18.60 -2.50 11.62
C LEU A 119 -18.83 -3.61 12.65
N GLY A 120 -19.30 -3.27 13.85
CA GLY A 120 -19.66 -4.22 14.90
C GLY A 120 -20.75 -5.19 14.45
N THR A 121 -21.77 -4.67 13.77
CA THR A 121 -22.87 -5.47 13.22
C THR A 121 -22.38 -6.41 12.11
N LEU A 122 -21.58 -5.90 11.18
CA LEU A 122 -21.02 -6.71 10.09
C LEU A 122 -20.06 -7.80 10.62
N ALA A 123 -19.23 -7.48 11.63
CA ALA A 123 -18.35 -8.46 12.26
C ALA A 123 -19.13 -9.57 12.96
N ARG A 124 -20.23 -9.24 13.65
CA ARG A 124 -21.13 -10.26 14.24
C ARG A 124 -21.74 -11.15 13.17
N GLN A 125 -22.26 -10.57 12.10
CA GLN A 125 -22.85 -11.33 10.98
C GLN A 125 -21.81 -12.21 10.27
N ALA A 126 -20.57 -11.73 10.09
CA ALA A 126 -19.47 -12.52 9.54
C ALA A 126 -19.17 -13.77 10.40
N LYS A 127 -19.16 -13.60 11.72
CA LYS A 127 -19.01 -14.73 12.66
C LYS A 127 -20.10 -15.78 12.49
N GLU A 128 -21.37 -15.35 12.34
CA GLU A 128 -22.50 -16.27 12.10
C GLU A 128 -22.33 -17.06 10.79
N LEU A 129 -21.63 -16.48 9.80
CA LEU A 129 -21.26 -17.12 8.54
C LEU A 129 -19.95 -17.95 8.62
N SER A 130 -19.33 -18.07 9.81
CA SER A 130 -18.04 -18.73 10.01
C SER A 130 -16.89 -18.10 9.22
N VAL A 131 -16.89 -16.77 9.08
CA VAL A 131 -15.87 -15.96 8.41
C VAL A 131 -14.99 -15.28 9.46
N ASP A 132 -13.68 -15.48 9.35
CA ASP A 132 -12.71 -14.74 10.18
C ASP A 132 -12.72 -13.26 9.78
N THR A 133 -12.65 -12.35 10.74
CA THR A 133 -12.74 -10.92 10.49
C THR A 133 -11.55 -10.17 11.09
N ILE A 134 -11.00 -9.20 10.36
CA ILE A 134 -10.08 -8.19 10.87
C ILE A 134 -10.71 -6.82 10.65
N VAL A 135 -10.97 -6.10 11.74
CA VAL A 135 -11.41 -4.71 11.70
C VAL A 135 -10.18 -3.82 11.65
N VAL A 136 -10.03 -3.04 10.59
CA VAL A 136 -8.90 -2.14 10.35
C VAL A 136 -9.34 -0.73 10.73
N THR A 137 -8.87 -0.24 11.86
CA THR A 137 -9.31 1.04 12.44
C THR A 137 -8.19 1.79 13.14
N GLY A 138 -8.31 3.12 13.19
CA GLY A 138 -7.50 3.98 14.06
C GLY A 138 -8.05 4.11 15.47
N ASP A 139 -9.29 3.64 15.72
CA ASP A 139 -9.98 3.80 16.99
C ASP A 139 -9.81 2.59 17.91
N ASN A 140 -9.53 2.88 19.19
CA ASN A 140 -9.38 1.84 20.19
C ASN A 140 -10.71 1.33 20.75
N ASP A 141 -11.82 1.99 20.46
CA ASP A 141 -13.14 1.59 20.91
C ASP A 141 -13.57 0.29 20.27
N MET A 142 -13.09 0.05 19.04
CA MET A 142 -13.28 -1.20 18.32
C MET A 142 -12.66 -2.43 19.02
N LEU A 143 -11.79 -2.23 20.00
CA LEU A 143 -11.19 -3.34 20.75
C LEU A 143 -12.21 -4.11 21.62
N GLN A 144 -13.36 -3.53 21.90
CA GLN A 144 -14.47 -4.22 22.57
C GLN A 144 -15.10 -5.33 21.69
N LEU A 145 -14.91 -5.26 20.37
CA LEU A 145 -15.44 -6.24 19.41
C LEU A 145 -14.54 -7.47 19.25
N VAL A 146 -13.33 -7.44 19.81
CA VAL A 146 -12.36 -8.54 19.67
C VAL A 146 -12.90 -9.80 20.33
N MET A 147 -12.84 -10.90 19.58
CA MET A 147 -13.24 -12.25 20.00
C MET A 147 -12.47 -13.28 19.16
N PRO A 148 -12.58 -14.60 19.39
CA PRO A 148 -11.75 -15.59 18.68
C PRO A 148 -11.74 -15.47 17.16
N ASP A 149 -12.90 -15.13 16.55
CA ASP A 149 -13.04 -14.99 15.10
C ASP A 149 -12.94 -13.52 14.61
N VAL A 150 -12.77 -12.54 15.52
CA VAL A 150 -12.70 -11.11 15.21
C VAL A 150 -11.49 -10.48 15.86
N ARG A 151 -10.60 -9.91 15.07
CA ARG A 151 -9.41 -9.19 15.54
C ARG A 151 -9.47 -7.73 15.10
N ALA A 152 -8.79 -6.85 15.81
CA ALA A 152 -8.67 -5.45 15.44
C ALA A 152 -7.23 -5.12 15.03
N LEU A 153 -7.06 -4.50 13.87
CA LEU A 153 -5.78 -4.05 13.34
C LEU A 153 -5.69 -2.54 13.42
N THR A 154 -4.78 -2.03 14.25
CA THR A 154 -4.57 -0.59 14.40
C THR A 154 -3.23 -0.16 13.82
N PRO A 155 -3.17 0.89 12.97
CA PRO A 155 -1.91 1.47 12.52
C PRO A 155 -1.13 2.05 13.70
N ARG A 156 0.20 1.95 13.67
CA ARG A 156 1.12 2.54 14.64
C ARG A 156 2.10 3.48 13.93
N GLY A 157 2.40 4.63 14.53
CA GLY A 157 3.35 5.59 13.95
C GLY A 157 2.93 6.07 12.54
N TYR A 158 3.87 6.13 11.61
CA TYR A 158 3.71 6.61 10.24
C TYR A 158 3.11 5.57 9.28
N PHE A 159 2.11 4.78 9.69
CA PHE A 159 1.45 3.75 8.85
C PHE A 159 2.36 2.60 8.37
N SER A 160 3.64 2.57 8.76
CA SER A 160 4.56 1.47 8.45
C SER A 160 4.32 0.25 9.33
N ASP A 161 3.87 0.47 10.56
CA ASP A 161 3.64 -0.57 11.55
C ASP A 161 2.15 -0.70 11.86
N THR A 162 1.72 -1.93 12.11
CA THR A 162 0.36 -2.24 12.55
C THR A 162 0.42 -3.16 13.75
N ILE A 163 -0.53 -3.00 14.67
CA ILE A 163 -0.71 -3.92 15.80
C ILE A 163 -2.01 -4.67 15.56
N LEU A 164 -1.93 -5.99 15.53
CA LEU A 164 -3.09 -6.86 15.48
C LEU A 164 -3.45 -7.27 16.91
N TYR A 165 -4.60 -6.81 17.37
CA TYR A 165 -5.13 -7.15 18.70
C TYR A 165 -6.03 -8.38 18.60
N ASP A 166 -5.70 -9.37 19.41
CA ASP A 166 -6.55 -10.46 19.84
C ASP A 166 -7.00 -10.23 21.29
N GLU A 167 -7.71 -11.17 21.89
CA GLU A 167 -8.21 -11.06 23.27
C GLU A 167 -7.07 -10.83 24.27
N GLU A 168 -5.93 -11.51 24.11
CA GLU A 168 -4.76 -11.36 24.97
C GLU A 168 -4.16 -9.95 24.83
N GLY A 169 -4.04 -9.43 23.61
CA GLY A 169 -3.56 -8.08 23.34
C GLY A 169 -4.45 -7.00 23.97
N VAL A 170 -5.78 -7.19 23.98
CA VAL A 170 -6.71 -6.29 24.67
C VAL A 170 -6.53 -6.35 26.20
N ILE A 171 -6.40 -7.56 26.75
CA ILE A 171 -6.15 -7.75 28.18
C ILE A 171 -4.82 -7.09 28.60
N GLN A 172 -3.77 -7.26 27.80
CA GLN A 172 -2.48 -6.59 28.06
C GLN A 172 -2.59 -5.08 28.06
N LYS A 173 -3.44 -4.51 27.18
CA LYS A 173 -3.62 -3.06 27.03
C LYS A 173 -4.46 -2.45 28.13
N TYR A 174 -5.60 -3.03 28.47
CA TYR A 174 -6.59 -2.46 29.38
C TYR A 174 -6.65 -3.16 30.75
N GLY A 175 -6.11 -4.34 30.86
CA GLY A 175 -6.23 -5.18 32.06
C GLY A 175 -7.60 -5.87 32.19
N VAL A 176 -8.46 -5.79 31.19
CA VAL A 176 -9.81 -6.40 31.17
C VAL A 176 -10.03 -7.10 29.83
N SER A 177 -10.98 -8.04 29.80
CA SER A 177 -11.34 -8.70 28.54
C SER A 177 -12.05 -7.74 27.56
N PRO A 178 -12.06 -8.04 26.23
CA PRO A 178 -12.77 -7.22 25.26
C PRO A 178 -14.22 -6.90 25.66
N ALA A 179 -14.98 -7.89 26.08
CA ALA A 179 -16.36 -7.71 26.52
C ALA A 179 -16.53 -6.80 27.74
N GLN A 180 -15.46 -6.57 28.51
CA GLN A 180 -15.45 -5.69 29.68
C GLN A 180 -14.94 -4.28 29.38
N VAL A 181 -14.48 -4.00 28.16
CA VAL A 181 -14.01 -2.67 27.76
C VAL A 181 -15.07 -1.59 27.93
N PRO A 182 -16.37 -1.81 27.58
CA PRO A 182 -17.40 -0.83 27.84
C PRO A 182 -17.56 -0.46 29.32
N ASP A 183 -17.55 -1.43 30.22
CA ASP A 183 -17.61 -1.21 31.66
C ASP A 183 -16.40 -0.45 32.19
N TYR A 184 -15.21 -0.81 31.69
CA TYR A 184 -13.97 -0.11 32.01
C TYR A 184 -14.02 1.36 31.55
N LYS A 185 -14.46 1.62 30.30
CA LYS A 185 -14.60 2.99 29.77
C LYS A 185 -15.66 3.79 30.49
N ALA A 186 -16.77 3.19 30.88
CA ALA A 186 -17.79 3.86 31.66
C ALA A 186 -17.25 4.42 32.99
N LEU A 187 -16.32 3.69 33.62
CA LEU A 187 -15.68 4.14 34.87
C LEU A 187 -14.63 5.22 34.62
N VAL A 188 -13.79 5.07 33.61
CA VAL A 188 -12.69 6.01 33.28
C VAL A 188 -13.18 7.26 32.55
N GLY A 189 -14.23 7.12 31.75
CA GLY A 189 -14.67 8.10 30.76
C GLY A 189 -13.90 8.03 29.47
N ASP A 190 -14.37 8.78 28.47
CA ASP A 190 -13.72 8.99 27.20
C ASP A 190 -13.65 10.48 26.85
N PRO A 191 -12.51 11.15 27.11
CA PRO A 191 -12.35 12.57 26.80
C PRO A 191 -12.44 12.87 25.29
N SER A 192 -12.13 11.91 24.41
CA SER A 192 -12.18 12.12 22.96
C SER A 192 -13.62 12.29 22.46
N ASP A 193 -14.57 11.65 23.13
CA ASP A 193 -16.00 11.70 22.82
C ASP A 193 -16.81 12.55 23.81
N ASN A 194 -16.11 13.23 24.72
CA ASN A 194 -16.72 14.01 25.79
C ASN A 194 -17.61 13.16 26.72
N ILE A 195 -17.27 11.88 26.90
CA ILE A 195 -18.02 10.99 27.80
C ILE A 195 -17.38 11.05 29.19
N PRO A 196 -18.16 11.44 30.23
CA PRO A 196 -17.61 11.57 31.58
C PRO A 196 -17.38 10.21 32.24
N GLY A 197 -16.28 10.11 33.00
CA GLY A 197 -16.02 9.00 33.92
C GLY A 197 -16.37 9.34 35.34
N VAL A 198 -16.13 8.40 36.27
CA VAL A 198 -16.31 8.61 37.71
C VAL A 198 -15.12 9.40 38.28
N PRO A 199 -15.34 10.59 38.89
CA PRO A 199 -14.28 11.40 39.44
C PRO A 199 -13.41 10.62 40.45
N GLY A 200 -12.09 10.62 40.23
CA GLY A 200 -11.14 9.88 41.05
C GLY A 200 -10.96 8.40 40.70
N VAL A 201 -11.65 7.90 39.67
CA VAL A 201 -11.46 6.55 39.11
C VAL A 201 -10.63 6.65 37.85
N GLY A 202 -9.36 6.33 37.95
CA GLY A 202 -8.44 6.25 36.79
C GLY A 202 -8.30 4.82 36.25
N PRO A 203 -7.53 4.66 35.18
CA PRO A 203 -7.38 3.38 34.47
C PRO A 203 -7.06 2.18 35.36
N LYS A 204 -6.10 2.33 36.31
CA LYS A 204 -5.72 1.22 37.22
C LYS A 204 -6.84 0.85 38.17
N THR A 205 -7.62 1.82 38.66
CA THR A 205 -8.72 1.58 39.59
C THR A 205 -9.88 0.91 38.85
N ALA A 206 -10.25 1.39 37.67
CA ALA A 206 -11.30 0.80 36.84
C ALA A 206 -10.97 -0.64 36.45
N ALA A 207 -9.76 -0.91 35.93
CA ALA A 207 -9.34 -2.26 35.61
C ALA A 207 -9.43 -3.21 36.82
N ARG A 208 -8.94 -2.78 37.97
CA ARG A 208 -9.02 -3.57 39.22
C ARG A 208 -10.47 -3.87 39.64
N LEU A 209 -11.36 -2.87 39.55
CA LEU A 209 -12.78 -3.05 39.92
C LEU A 209 -13.43 -4.10 39.00
N ILE A 210 -13.23 -3.96 37.68
CA ILE A 210 -13.82 -4.89 36.71
C ILE A 210 -13.20 -6.28 36.81
N GLN A 211 -11.90 -6.42 37.03
CA GLN A 211 -11.25 -7.71 37.31
C GLN A 211 -11.81 -8.42 38.53
N GLN A 212 -12.04 -7.66 39.63
CA GLN A 212 -12.50 -8.22 40.91
C GLN A 212 -13.97 -8.59 40.90
N HIS A 213 -14.80 -7.82 40.21
CA HIS A 213 -16.26 -7.94 40.27
C HIS A 213 -16.89 -8.50 38.99
N GLY A 214 -16.12 -8.52 37.88
CA GLY A 214 -16.56 -9.07 36.60
C GLY A 214 -17.33 -8.09 35.70
N SER A 215 -18.24 -7.30 36.26
CA SER A 215 -19.06 -6.32 35.56
C SER A 215 -19.37 -5.09 36.40
N LEU A 216 -19.84 -4.04 35.72
CA LEU A 216 -20.27 -2.80 36.33
C LEU A 216 -21.42 -3.04 37.34
N GLU A 217 -22.40 -3.89 36.96
CA GLU A 217 -23.52 -4.27 37.81
C GLU A 217 -23.02 -4.88 39.14
N ASN A 218 -22.05 -5.77 39.06
CA ASN A 218 -21.50 -6.44 40.25
C ASN A 218 -20.69 -5.47 41.13
N VAL A 219 -20.01 -4.50 40.52
CA VAL A 219 -19.34 -3.41 41.28
C VAL A 219 -20.37 -2.69 42.13
N TYR A 220 -21.49 -2.28 41.55
CA TYR A 220 -22.57 -1.57 42.24
C TYR A 220 -23.35 -2.46 43.23
N ALA A 221 -23.51 -3.74 42.94
CA ALA A 221 -24.14 -4.71 43.85
C ALA A 221 -23.31 -4.91 45.13
N GLN A 222 -21.99 -4.69 45.06
CA GLN A 222 -21.08 -4.83 46.18
C GLN A 222 -20.54 -3.48 46.69
N LEU A 223 -21.18 -2.37 46.36
CA LEU A 223 -20.72 -1.02 46.63
C LEU A 223 -20.34 -0.80 48.07
N GLU A 224 -21.16 -1.27 49.03
CA GLU A 224 -20.93 -1.14 50.48
C GLU A 224 -19.63 -1.80 50.95
N ARG A 225 -19.10 -2.78 50.21
CA ARG A 225 -17.87 -3.49 50.54
C ARG A 225 -16.62 -2.83 49.97
N LEU A 226 -16.78 -1.82 49.09
CA LEU A 226 -15.66 -1.17 48.44
C LEU A 226 -14.90 -0.25 49.38
N SER A 227 -13.59 -0.25 49.24
CA SER A 227 -12.65 0.61 49.96
C SER A 227 -11.73 1.32 48.96
N PRO A 228 -11.33 2.56 49.22
CA PRO A 228 -11.66 3.43 50.35
C PRO A 228 -13.07 4.05 50.24
N GLU A 229 -13.57 4.60 51.36
CA GLU A 229 -14.88 5.27 51.43
C GLU A 229 -15.06 6.33 50.35
N LYS A 230 -14.03 7.12 50.06
CA LYS A 230 -14.07 8.14 48.97
C LYS A 230 -14.43 7.54 47.62
N LEU A 231 -13.93 6.35 47.31
CA LEU A 231 -14.26 5.64 46.06
C LEU A 231 -15.72 5.20 46.04
N ARG A 232 -16.21 4.63 47.15
CA ARG A 232 -17.59 4.21 47.32
C ARG A 232 -18.56 5.38 47.13
N THR A 233 -18.29 6.51 47.79
CA THR A 233 -19.09 7.73 47.70
C THR A 233 -19.12 8.28 46.26
N ALA A 234 -17.96 8.30 45.59
CA ALA A 234 -17.90 8.74 44.19
C ALA A 234 -18.69 7.83 43.27
N LEU A 235 -18.54 6.51 43.39
CA LEU A 235 -19.33 5.56 42.58
C LEU A 235 -20.83 5.72 42.81
N ASP A 236 -21.27 5.86 44.07
CA ASP A 236 -22.69 6.02 44.39
C ASP A 236 -23.27 7.33 43.85
N GLN A 237 -22.53 8.43 44.02
CA GLN A 237 -22.93 9.73 43.50
C GLN A 237 -23.08 9.80 42.00
N TYR A 238 -22.21 9.10 41.25
CA TYR A 238 -22.17 9.15 39.77
C TYR A 238 -22.74 7.88 39.14
N ARG A 239 -23.55 7.10 39.85
CA ARG A 239 -24.13 5.82 39.40
C ARG A 239 -24.87 5.95 38.05
N GLU A 240 -25.85 6.82 37.99
CA GLU A 240 -26.68 6.99 36.78
C GLU A 240 -25.83 7.43 35.59
N GLN A 241 -24.95 8.40 35.77
CA GLN A 241 -24.01 8.87 34.76
C GLN A 241 -23.11 7.74 34.25
N THR A 242 -22.61 6.86 35.17
CA THR A 242 -21.74 5.75 34.79
C THR A 242 -22.45 4.74 33.87
N PHE A 243 -23.71 4.41 34.16
CA PHE A 243 -24.50 3.54 33.29
C PHE A 243 -24.84 4.20 31.96
N GLN A 244 -25.14 5.50 31.94
CA GLN A 244 -25.32 6.26 30.70
C GLN A 244 -24.02 6.31 29.88
N SER A 245 -22.87 6.54 30.53
CA SER A 245 -21.56 6.51 29.88
C SER A 245 -21.28 5.13 29.25
N ARG A 246 -21.65 4.03 29.93
CA ARG A 246 -21.54 2.68 29.36
C ARG A 246 -22.36 2.51 28.10
N GLU A 247 -23.61 3.00 28.09
CA GLU A 247 -24.45 2.93 26.88
C GLU A 247 -23.84 3.72 25.72
N LEU A 248 -23.26 4.89 25.99
CA LEU A 248 -22.62 5.73 24.99
C LEU A 248 -21.36 5.10 24.40
N VAL A 249 -20.53 4.42 25.20
CA VAL A 249 -19.27 3.78 24.73
C VAL A 249 -19.50 2.39 24.12
N THR A 250 -20.68 1.79 24.32
CA THR A 250 -20.98 0.46 23.81
C THR A 250 -21.30 0.53 22.32
N ILE A 251 -20.57 -0.27 21.54
CA ILE A 251 -20.82 -0.43 20.10
C ILE A 251 -22.03 -1.32 19.91
N VAL A 252 -23.01 -0.83 19.18
CA VAL A 252 -24.22 -1.58 18.79
C VAL A 252 -23.85 -2.60 17.72
N THR A 253 -24.36 -3.82 17.85
CA THR A 253 -24.05 -4.91 16.90
C THR A 253 -25.27 -5.45 16.15
N ASP A 254 -26.39 -4.71 16.19
CA ASP A 254 -27.65 -5.03 15.53
C ASP A 254 -28.22 -3.85 14.74
N ALA A 255 -27.35 -2.96 14.24
CA ALA A 255 -27.72 -1.90 13.33
C ALA A 255 -28.45 -2.45 12.09
N PRO A 256 -29.36 -1.69 11.45
CA PRO A 256 -30.17 -2.18 10.32
C PRO A 256 -29.37 -2.28 9.03
N VAL A 257 -28.37 -3.14 9.01
CA VAL A 257 -27.47 -3.41 7.89
C VAL A 257 -27.30 -4.93 7.70
N ALA A 258 -27.15 -5.39 6.46
CA ALA A 258 -26.98 -6.81 6.14
C ALA A 258 -25.67 -7.05 5.39
N LEU A 259 -24.84 -7.96 5.87
CA LEU A 259 -23.63 -8.42 5.20
C LEU A 259 -23.99 -9.37 4.05
N ARG A 260 -23.71 -8.94 2.82
CA ARG A 260 -23.78 -9.79 1.63
C ARG A 260 -22.36 -10.17 1.24
N LEU A 261 -21.89 -11.30 1.79
CA LEU A 261 -20.50 -11.71 1.68
C LEU A 261 -20.00 -11.79 0.22
N GLU A 262 -20.84 -12.31 -0.68
CA GLU A 262 -20.48 -12.44 -2.10
C GLU A 262 -20.24 -11.08 -2.79
N GLU A 263 -20.86 -9.99 -2.33
CA GLU A 263 -20.62 -8.64 -2.84
C GLU A 263 -19.28 -8.08 -2.33
N CYS A 264 -18.77 -8.63 -1.22
CA CYS A 264 -17.52 -8.21 -0.60
C CYS A 264 -16.27 -8.91 -1.16
N ARG A 265 -16.38 -9.73 -2.21
CA ARG A 265 -15.23 -10.45 -2.78
C ARG A 265 -14.17 -9.52 -3.37
N LEU A 266 -12.93 -9.69 -2.92
CA LEU A 266 -11.75 -8.91 -3.35
C LEU A 266 -11.46 -9.00 -4.86
N SER A 267 -11.89 -10.06 -5.53
CA SER A 267 -11.45 -10.42 -6.88
C SER A 267 -12.10 -9.64 -8.03
N LYS A 268 -12.93 -8.61 -7.77
CA LYS A 268 -13.79 -7.98 -8.78
C LYS A 268 -13.49 -6.51 -9.05
N TYR A 269 -12.36 -5.96 -8.62
CA TYR A 269 -12.07 -4.55 -8.89
C TYR A 269 -11.52 -4.33 -10.31
N ASP A 270 -11.83 -3.17 -10.88
CA ASP A 270 -11.31 -2.71 -12.15
C ASP A 270 -9.94 -2.06 -11.96
N ARG A 271 -8.88 -2.82 -12.24
CA ARG A 271 -7.49 -2.38 -12.08
C ARG A 271 -7.19 -1.11 -12.90
N GLU A 272 -7.72 -1.01 -14.11
CA GLU A 272 -7.48 0.14 -14.98
C GLU A 272 -8.06 1.45 -14.39
N THR A 273 -9.26 1.37 -13.82
CA THR A 273 -9.87 2.52 -13.14
C THR A 273 -9.07 2.94 -11.89
N VAL A 274 -8.57 1.97 -11.10
CA VAL A 274 -7.70 2.28 -9.94
C VAL A 274 -6.39 2.90 -10.40
N VAL A 275 -5.78 2.37 -11.45
CA VAL A 275 -4.55 2.89 -12.03
C VAL A 275 -4.73 4.34 -12.49
N ARG A 276 -5.79 4.66 -13.23
CA ARG A 276 -6.10 6.05 -13.64
C ARG A 276 -6.28 6.99 -12.47
N LEU A 277 -6.99 6.55 -11.42
CA LEU A 277 -7.17 7.35 -10.21
C LEU A 277 -5.84 7.60 -9.49
N PHE A 278 -4.97 6.58 -9.38
CA PHE A 278 -3.65 6.74 -8.78
C PHE A 278 -2.74 7.67 -9.59
N GLN A 279 -2.89 7.69 -10.92
CA GLN A 279 -2.20 8.66 -11.80
C GLN A 279 -2.69 10.08 -11.54
N GLU A 280 -4.01 10.28 -11.52
CA GLU A 280 -4.62 11.58 -11.26
C GLU A 280 -4.15 12.16 -9.92
N LEU A 281 -4.05 11.30 -8.89
CA LEU A 281 -3.61 11.65 -7.54
C LEU A 281 -2.08 11.63 -7.35
N GLU A 282 -1.32 11.32 -8.40
CA GLU A 282 0.17 11.19 -8.38
C GLU A 282 0.69 10.13 -7.37
N PHE A 283 -0.07 9.05 -7.14
CA PHE A 283 0.28 7.96 -6.20
C PHE A 283 1.17 6.88 -6.83
N PHE A 284 2.17 7.29 -7.60
CA PHE A 284 3.00 6.39 -8.40
C PHE A 284 3.69 5.27 -7.60
N LYS A 285 4.08 5.56 -6.35
CA LYS A 285 4.72 4.56 -5.47
C LYS A 285 3.78 3.44 -5.04
N LEU A 286 2.47 3.63 -5.15
CA LEU A 286 1.48 2.64 -4.76
C LEU A 286 1.08 1.71 -5.91
N LEU A 287 1.32 2.10 -7.16
CA LEU A 287 0.94 1.33 -8.35
C LEU A 287 1.50 -0.11 -8.35
N GLY A 288 2.79 -0.25 -8.05
CA GLY A 288 3.43 -1.57 -7.98
C GLY A 288 2.96 -2.47 -6.82
N ARG A 289 2.06 -1.98 -5.97
CA ARG A 289 1.50 -2.72 -4.83
C ARG A 289 0.05 -3.14 -5.04
N LEU A 290 -0.53 -2.78 -6.20
CA LEU A 290 -1.90 -3.17 -6.53
C LEU A 290 -2.01 -4.70 -6.62
N PRO A 291 -3.01 -5.31 -5.96
CA PRO A 291 -3.26 -6.74 -6.08
C PRO A 291 -3.56 -7.11 -7.52
N HIS A 292 -3.16 -8.32 -7.93
CA HIS A 292 -3.60 -8.86 -9.22
C HIS A 292 -5.11 -9.09 -9.18
N SER A 293 -5.85 -8.51 -10.13
CA SER A 293 -7.27 -8.77 -10.30
C SER A 293 -7.47 -10.13 -10.99
N LEU A 294 -8.54 -10.86 -10.65
CA LEU A 294 -8.91 -12.07 -11.41
C LEU A 294 -9.36 -11.75 -12.86
N ALA A 295 -9.62 -10.47 -13.17
CA ALA A 295 -9.82 -10.01 -14.53
C ALA A 295 -8.51 -9.92 -15.32
N ASP A 296 -7.36 -9.85 -14.62
CA ASP A 296 -6.06 -10.00 -15.25
C ASP A 296 -5.95 -11.44 -15.75
N ARG A 297 -6.29 -11.68 -17.00
CA ARG A 297 -6.13 -13.00 -17.64
C ARG A 297 -4.69 -13.45 -17.39
N PRO A 298 -4.45 -14.74 -17.06
CA PRO A 298 -3.09 -15.28 -17.08
C PRO A 298 -2.58 -15.16 -18.53
N GLY A 299 -1.82 -14.09 -18.82
CA GLY A 299 -1.38 -13.71 -20.16
C GLY A 299 -1.03 -12.23 -20.29
N GLN A 300 -1.51 -11.32 -19.43
CA GLN A 300 -0.95 -9.97 -19.29
C GLN A 300 0.14 -9.98 -18.22
N GLN A 301 1.13 -10.83 -18.40
CA GLN A 301 2.46 -10.65 -17.84
C GLN A 301 3.04 -9.35 -18.40
N ALA A 302 3.88 -8.68 -17.57
CA ALA A 302 4.67 -7.50 -17.89
C ALA A 302 4.75 -7.22 -19.39
N ALA A 303 4.34 -6.04 -19.84
CA ALA A 303 4.11 -5.69 -21.24
C ALA A 303 4.92 -6.58 -22.18
N SER A 304 4.24 -7.52 -22.82
CA SER A 304 4.90 -8.32 -23.85
C SER A 304 5.41 -7.32 -24.88
N PRO A 305 6.62 -7.49 -25.40
CA PRO A 305 7.10 -6.63 -26.47
C PRO A 305 5.99 -6.51 -27.53
N PRO A 306 5.83 -5.34 -28.16
CA PRO A 306 4.83 -5.14 -29.20
C PRO A 306 4.84 -6.33 -30.15
N PRO A 307 3.68 -6.79 -30.66
CA PRO A 307 3.67 -7.93 -31.58
C PRO A 307 4.60 -7.64 -32.76
N GLY A 308 5.71 -8.39 -32.85
CA GLY A 308 6.74 -8.19 -33.87
C GLY A 308 8.13 -7.83 -33.34
N SER A 309 8.30 -7.50 -32.04
CA SER A 309 9.63 -7.24 -31.49
C SER A 309 10.46 -8.53 -31.38
N THR A 310 11.66 -8.50 -31.95
CA THR A 310 12.61 -9.62 -31.92
C THR A 310 13.78 -9.26 -31.02
N CYS A 311 14.07 -10.11 -30.02
CA CYS A 311 15.29 -10.03 -29.23
C CYS A 311 16.18 -11.20 -29.59
N GLU A 312 17.32 -10.92 -30.17
CA GLU A 312 18.32 -11.91 -30.54
C GLU A 312 19.46 -11.90 -29.54
N THR A 313 19.74 -13.07 -28.98
CA THR A 313 20.90 -13.21 -28.07
C THR A 313 22.13 -13.57 -28.91
N VAL A 314 23.15 -12.72 -28.81
CA VAL A 314 24.39 -12.82 -29.61
C VAL A 314 25.50 -13.44 -28.77
N THR A 315 25.86 -14.67 -29.08
CA THR A 315 26.88 -15.44 -28.36
C THR A 315 28.02 -15.94 -29.25
N GLU A 316 27.81 -16.03 -30.56
CA GLU A 316 28.79 -16.58 -31.52
C GLU A 316 29.30 -15.51 -32.48
N GLY A 317 30.54 -15.74 -33.03
CA GLY A 317 31.22 -14.77 -33.87
C GLY A 317 30.45 -14.36 -35.12
N ALA A 318 29.78 -15.29 -35.79
CA ALA A 318 29.01 -15.02 -37.01
C ALA A 318 27.75 -14.16 -36.71
N GLN A 319 27.03 -14.45 -35.61
CA GLN A 319 25.91 -13.65 -35.15
C GLN A 319 26.36 -12.24 -34.77
N PHE A 320 27.55 -12.13 -34.17
CA PHE A 320 28.12 -10.84 -33.78
C PHE A 320 28.44 -9.97 -35.01
N ASP A 321 28.96 -10.56 -36.08
CA ASP A 321 29.27 -9.85 -37.32
C ASP A 321 27.99 -9.35 -38.02
N GLU A 322 26.94 -10.14 -37.97
CA GLU A 322 25.61 -9.73 -38.52
C GLU A 322 24.97 -8.62 -37.71
N ALA A 323 24.97 -8.77 -36.37
CA ALA A 323 24.46 -7.74 -35.46
C ALA A 323 25.23 -6.42 -35.60
N LEU A 324 26.54 -6.44 -35.65
CA LEU A 324 27.40 -5.27 -35.88
C LEU A 324 27.06 -4.58 -37.19
N LYS A 325 26.93 -5.32 -38.29
CA LYS A 325 26.58 -4.76 -39.57
C LYS A 325 25.24 -4.02 -39.54
N GLU A 326 24.23 -4.59 -38.86
CA GLU A 326 22.91 -3.93 -38.69
C GLU A 326 23.01 -2.67 -37.82
N LEU A 327 23.75 -2.73 -36.72
CA LEU A 327 24.01 -1.61 -35.83
C LEU A 327 24.82 -0.49 -36.49
N GLU A 328 25.82 -0.83 -37.28
CA GLU A 328 26.63 0.14 -38.04
C GLU A 328 25.84 0.81 -39.16
N GLY A 329 24.85 0.14 -39.71
CA GLY A 329 23.94 0.68 -40.72
C GLY A 329 22.92 1.68 -40.15
N ALA A 330 22.64 1.66 -38.83
CA ALA A 330 21.70 2.53 -38.18
C ALA A 330 22.30 3.92 -37.88
N ASN A 331 21.50 4.99 -37.98
CA ASN A 331 21.92 6.34 -37.62
C ASN A 331 21.88 6.56 -36.10
N GLN A 332 20.94 5.88 -35.44
CA GLN A 332 20.70 5.94 -33.99
C GLN A 332 20.67 4.53 -33.43
N VAL A 333 21.13 4.37 -32.20
CA VAL A 333 21.19 3.08 -31.51
C VAL A 333 20.78 3.29 -30.07
N VAL A 334 19.79 2.52 -29.59
CA VAL A 334 19.53 2.42 -28.16
C VAL A 334 20.65 1.57 -27.52
N ALA A 335 21.28 2.10 -26.50
CA ALA A 335 22.31 1.41 -25.72
C ALA A 335 21.92 1.35 -24.26
N GLU A 336 21.72 0.14 -23.74
CA GLU A 336 21.37 -0.15 -22.34
C GLU A 336 22.24 -1.28 -21.78
N VAL A 337 22.22 -1.43 -20.46
CA VAL A 337 22.95 -2.50 -19.76
C VAL A 337 22.06 -3.17 -18.70
N GLU A 338 22.19 -4.49 -18.60
CA GLU A 338 21.73 -5.22 -17.42
C GLU A 338 22.87 -5.27 -16.38
N THR A 339 22.58 -4.94 -15.13
CA THR A 339 23.56 -4.90 -14.05
C THR A 339 23.05 -5.65 -12.83
N GLU A 340 23.96 -6.24 -12.06
CA GLU A 340 23.66 -6.82 -10.76
C GLU A 340 23.66 -5.72 -9.68
N GLY A 341 22.46 -5.43 -9.09
CA GLY A 341 22.31 -4.45 -8.00
C GLY A 341 22.05 -3.00 -8.46
N ALA A 342 21.51 -2.21 -7.53
CA ALA A 342 21.23 -0.77 -7.76
C ALA A 342 22.46 0.09 -7.42
N HIS A 343 22.76 1.06 -8.29
CA HIS A 343 23.58 2.25 -8.08
C HIS A 343 24.76 2.12 -7.07
N ARG A 344 25.77 1.27 -7.36
CA ARG A 344 27.04 1.27 -6.61
C ARG A 344 28.21 1.59 -7.55
N PRO A 345 29.24 2.31 -7.08
CA PRO A 345 30.51 2.41 -7.81
C PRO A 345 31.08 1.01 -8.06
N GLY A 346 31.38 0.68 -9.32
CA GLY A 346 31.86 -0.65 -9.71
C GLY A 346 30.80 -1.58 -10.28
N LEU A 347 29.69 -1.05 -10.82
CA LEU A 347 28.67 -1.81 -11.56
C LEU A 347 29.31 -2.63 -12.67
N ARG A 348 29.20 -3.97 -12.58
CA ARG A 348 29.56 -4.85 -13.69
C ARG A 348 28.30 -5.13 -14.52
N PRO A 349 28.33 -4.87 -15.83
CA PRO A 349 27.23 -5.25 -16.69
C PRO A 349 27.22 -6.77 -16.90
N ARG A 350 26.04 -7.37 -16.73
CA ARG A 350 25.79 -8.79 -17.02
C ARG A 350 25.54 -9.01 -18.51
N ALA A 351 24.92 -8.03 -19.14
CA ALA A 351 24.66 -8.02 -20.57
C ALA A 351 24.59 -6.58 -21.09
N ILE A 352 24.89 -6.41 -22.37
CA ILE A 352 24.69 -5.18 -23.14
C ILE A 352 23.45 -5.38 -24.02
N ILE A 353 22.59 -4.38 -24.09
CA ILE A 353 21.36 -4.35 -24.91
C ILE A 353 21.54 -3.26 -25.96
N LEU A 354 21.49 -3.62 -27.22
CA LEU A 354 21.59 -2.70 -28.35
C LEU A 354 20.40 -2.82 -29.27
N SER A 355 19.86 -1.70 -29.73
CA SER A 355 18.71 -1.70 -30.67
C SER A 355 18.94 -0.67 -31.77
N PRO A 356 19.06 -1.12 -33.04
CA PRO A 356 19.23 -0.23 -34.18
C PRO A 356 17.94 0.44 -34.64
N ARG A 357 16.77 -0.09 -34.23
CA ARG A 357 15.42 0.42 -34.51
C ARG A 357 14.40 -0.24 -33.60
N GLN A 358 13.26 0.37 -33.46
CA GLN A 358 12.14 -0.20 -32.71
C GLN A 358 11.79 -1.60 -33.19
N GLY A 359 11.52 -2.53 -32.26
CA GLY A 359 11.19 -3.92 -32.54
C GLY A 359 12.38 -4.82 -32.88
N ARG A 360 13.62 -4.33 -32.91
CA ARG A 360 14.84 -5.12 -33.18
C ARG A 360 15.87 -4.91 -32.07
N VAL A 361 16.18 -5.94 -31.31
CA VAL A 361 17.06 -5.87 -30.15
C VAL A 361 18.10 -6.97 -30.16
N PHE A 362 19.33 -6.62 -29.84
CA PHE A 362 20.44 -7.53 -29.62
C PHE A 362 20.80 -7.55 -28.13
N LEU A 363 20.77 -8.74 -27.52
CA LEU A 363 21.21 -8.98 -26.17
C LEU A 363 22.60 -9.66 -26.22
N ILE A 364 23.61 -9.03 -25.67
CA ILE A 364 24.99 -9.50 -25.67
C ILE A 364 25.37 -9.84 -24.23
N PRO A 365 25.35 -11.13 -23.82
CA PRO A 365 25.75 -11.55 -22.49
C PRO A 365 27.25 -11.30 -22.25
N LEU A 366 27.58 -10.83 -21.05
CA LEU A 366 28.96 -10.65 -20.59
C LEU A 366 29.30 -11.59 -19.44
N GLU A 367 28.31 -12.13 -18.75
CA GLU A 367 28.47 -13.09 -17.65
C GLU A 367 27.59 -14.32 -17.90
N HIS A 368 28.08 -15.49 -17.45
CA HIS A 368 27.28 -16.72 -17.47
C HIS A 368 26.35 -16.74 -16.25
N THR A 369 25.04 -16.81 -16.49
CA THR A 369 24.03 -16.95 -15.45
C THR A 369 23.03 -18.06 -15.83
N SER A 370 22.17 -18.47 -14.88
CA SER A 370 21.13 -19.48 -15.15
C SER A 370 20.16 -19.07 -16.27
N ASP A 371 20.04 -17.77 -16.49
CA ASP A 371 19.02 -17.13 -17.36
C ASP A 371 19.62 -16.67 -18.70
N LEU A 372 20.96 -16.66 -18.84
CA LEU A 372 21.67 -16.24 -20.05
C LEU A 372 22.58 -17.35 -20.56
N PRO A 373 22.69 -17.56 -21.88
CA PRO A 373 23.64 -18.51 -22.43
C PRO A 373 25.10 -18.12 -22.13
N PRO A 374 26.04 -19.03 -22.32
CA PRO A 374 27.48 -18.75 -22.11
C PRO A 374 27.90 -17.53 -22.94
N PRO A 375 28.55 -16.52 -22.33
CA PRO A 375 28.97 -15.32 -23.05
C PRO A 375 30.09 -15.61 -24.04
N ALA A 376 30.16 -14.77 -25.08
CA ALA A 376 31.40 -14.66 -25.85
C ALA A 376 32.51 -14.08 -24.96
N PRO A 377 33.82 -14.30 -25.27
CA PRO A 377 34.92 -13.71 -24.51
C PRO A 377 34.73 -12.19 -24.39
N VAL A 378 34.71 -11.68 -23.16
CA VAL A 378 34.39 -10.25 -22.88
C VAL A 378 35.34 -9.32 -23.65
N ASP A 379 36.64 -9.66 -23.70
CA ASP A 379 37.62 -8.87 -24.45
C ASP A 379 37.28 -8.74 -25.94
N LEU A 380 36.79 -9.82 -26.54
CA LEU A 380 36.33 -9.81 -27.95
C LEU A 380 35.10 -8.91 -28.11
N VAL A 381 34.12 -9.02 -27.22
CA VAL A 381 32.92 -8.16 -27.23
C VAL A 381 33.30 -6.70 -27.11
N VAL A 382 34.13 -6.36 -26.11
CA VAL A 382 34.62 -5.00 -25.88
C VAL A 382 35.39 -4.47 -27.12
N GLN A 383 36.31 -5.26 -27.68
CA GLN A 383 37.06 -4.87 -28.88
C GLN A 383 36.11 -4.55 -30.07
N ARG A 384 35.11 -5.40 -30.28
CA ARG A 384 34.16 -5.28 -31.39
C ARG A 384 33.18 -4.12 -31.24
N LEU A 385 32.69 -3.88 -30.02
CA LEU A 385 31.72 -2.82 -29.75
C LEU A 385 32.34 -1.43 -29.62
N ARG A 386 33.66 -1.35 -29.37
CA ARG A 386 34.36 -0.10 -29.15
C ARG A 386 34.18 0.88 -30.31
N SER A 387 34.34 0.46 -31.56
CA SER A 387 34.24 1.31 -32.73
C SER A 387 32.82 1.88 -32.90
N LEU A 388 31.79 1.12 -32.46
CA LEU A 388 30.40 1.55 -32.51
C LEU A 388 30.07 2.52 -31.37
N LEU A 389 30.42 2.18 -30.13
CA LEU A 389 30.00 2.90 -28.93
C LEU A 389 30.84 4.15 -28.63
N GLU A 390 32.11 4.17 -29.10
CA GLU A 390 33.00 5.36 -29.02
C GLU A 390 32.92 6.27 -30.27
N SER A 391 31.97 5.99 -31.19
CA SER A 391 31.78 6.79 -32.38
C SER A 391 31.07 8.11 -32.06
N ASP A 392 31.64 9.22 -32.53
CA ASP A 392 31.05 10.55 -32.51
C ASP A 392 29.94 10.75 -33.58
N ARG A 393 29.81 9.79 -34.50
CA ARG A 393 28.85 9.84 -35.62
C ARG A 393 27.56 9.07 -35.34
N LYS A 394 27.53 8.24 -34.31
CA LYS A 394 26.37 7.43 -33.94
C LYS A 394 25.63 8.06 -32.79
N ALA A 395 24.39 8.44 -33.02
CA ALA A 395 23.54 8.97 -31.96
C ALA A 395 23.09 7.84 -31.01
N MET A 396 23.54 7.90 -29.76
CA MET A 396 23.15 6.94 -28.72
C MET A 396 21.93 7.43 -27.97
N LEU A 397 20.96 6.56 -27.81
CA LEU A 397 19.74 6.78 -27.02
C LEU A 397 19.78 5.88 -25.80
N SER A 398 19.36 6.37 -24.64
CA SER A 398 19.36 5.58 -23.41
C SER A 398 18.23 6.02 -22.48
N TYR A 399 17.81 5.13 -21.60
CA TYR A 399 16.96 5.48 -20.48
C TYR A 399 17.74 6.24 -19.39
N ASP A 400 18.92 5.74 -19.01
CA ASP A 400 19.84 6.32 -18.02
C ASP A 400 21.27 6.17 -18.54
N SER A 401 21.69 7.12 -19.35
CA SER A 401 23.00 7.11 -20.00
C SER A 401 24.16 7.11 -18.99
N LYS A 402 23.98 7.76 -17.83
CA LYS A 402 24.99 7.80 -16.77
C LYS A 402 25.28 6.38 -16.24
N ARG A 403 24.27 5.56 -16.06
CA ARG A 403 24.41 4.16 -15.66
C ARG A 403 25.13 3.35 -16.73
N VAL A 404 24.73 3.51 -17.98
CA VAL A 404 25.34 2.81 -19.12
C VAL A 404 26.81 3.20 -19.26
N MET A 405 27.12 4.51 -19.22
CA MET A 405 28.49 5.00 -19.27
C MET A 405 29.36 4.43 -18.15
N ALA A 406 28.87 4.43 -16.91
CA ALA A 406 29.60 3.91 -15.77
C ALA A 406 29.90 2.39 -15.89
N ALA A 407 28.93 1.61 -16.36
CA ALA A 407 29.06 0.18 -16.54
C ALA A 407 30.05 -0.15 -17.70
N LEU A 408 29.94 0.51 -18.83
CA LEU A 408 30.82 0.30 -19.99
C LEU A 408 32.25 0.80 -19.73
N TYR A 409 32.42 1.89 -18.99
CA TYR A 409 33.72 2.42 -18.62
C TYR A 409 34.55 1.43 -17.80
N ALA A 410 33.90 0.62 -16.97
CA ALA A 410 34.57 -0.46 -16.22
C ALA A 410 35.22 -1.52 -17.14
N HIS A 411 34.76 -1.62 -18.40
CA HIS A 411 35.34 -2.48 -19.44
C HIS A 411 36.18 -1.73 -20.47
N GLY A 412 36.52 -0.46 -20.19
CA GLY A 412 37.35 0.38 -21.06
C GLY A 412 36.62 0.89 -22.32
N ILE A 413 35.31 0.96 -22.34
CA ILE A 413 34.51 1.56 -23.40
C ILE A 413 34.03 2.95 -22.92
N ALA A 414 34.39 4.00 -23.63
CA ALA A 414 33.94 5.37 -23.38
C ALA A 414 32.78 5.70 -24.31
N LEU A 415 31.52 5.47 -23.87
CA LEU A 415 30.33 5.78 -24.64
C LEU A 415 30.32 7.27 -25.06
N GLN A 416 30.19 7.53 -26.35
CA GLN A 416 30.19 8.87 -26.93
C GLN A 416 28.81 9.22 -27.54
N HIS A 417 28.62 10.51 -27.87
CA HIS A 417 27.50 11.04 -28.62
C HIS A 417 26.13 10.59 -28.08
N ILE A 418 25.87 10.86 -26.79
CA ILE A 418 24.51 10.67 -26.21
C ILE A 418 23.60 11.74 -26.79
N ALA A 419 22.71 11.32 -27.67
CA ALA A 419 21.74 12.20 -28.31
C ALA A 419 20.45 12.32 -27.51
N PHE A 420 20.06 11.27 -26.78
CA PHE A 420 18.88 11.26 -25.93
C PHE A 420 19.11 10.46 -24.66
N ASP A 421 18.65 11.02 -23.54
CA ASP A 421 18.57 10.36 -22.23
C ASP A 421 17.16 10.62 -21.67
N ALA A 422 16.39 9.53 -21.49
CA ALA A 422 15.00 9.64 -21.05
C ALA A 422 14.85 10.26 -19.66
N THR A 423 15.80 10.00 -18.74
CA THR A 423 15.75 10.58 -17.39
C THR A 423 16.03 12.07 -17.42
N VAL A 424 16.95 12.52 -18.25
CA VAL A 424 17.27 13.94 -18.43
C VAL A 424 16.12 14.67 -19.13
N ALA A 425 15.62 14.12 -20.24
CA ALA A 425 14.49 14.69 -20.97
C ALA A 425 13.24 14.81 -20.10
N ALA A 426 12.91 13.73 -19.36
CA ALA A 426 11.78 13.73 -18.43
C ALA A 426 11.95 14.77 -17.32
N HIS A 427 13.15 14.93 -16.77
CA HIS A 427 13.45 15.97 -15.78
C HIS A 427 13.23 17.39 -16.33
N LEU A 428 13.66 17.64 -17.56
CA LEU A 428 13.52 18.95 -18.22
C LEU A 428 12.05 19.33 -18.47
N VAL A 429 11.18 18.35 -18.73
CA VAL A 429 9.73 18.58 -18.89
C VAL A 429 8.96 18.52 -17.56
N GLY A 430 9.68 18.47 -16.41
CA GLY A 430 9.10 18.61 -15.08
C GLY A 430 8.63 17.31 -14.40
N GLU A 431 9.00 16.14 -14.94
CA GLU A 431 8.71 14.87 -14.26
C GLU A 431 9.49 14.76 -12.95
N LYS A 432 8.78 14.40 -11.87
CA LYS A 432 9.39 14.25 -10.53
C LYS A 432 9.86 12.81 -10.27
N ASN A 433 9.21 11.85 -10.90
CA ASN A 433 9.56 10.43 -10.76
C ASN A 433 10.16 9.92 -12.07
N LEU A 434 11.48 9.71 -12.05
CA LEU A 434 12.26 9.33 -13.23
C LEU A 434 12.47 7.82 -13.37
N THR A 435 11.75 6.99 -12.61
CA THR A 435 11.85 5.52 -12.77
C THR A 435 11.26 5.12 -14.13
N LEU A 436 11.81 4.08 -14.73
CA LEU A 436 11.33 3.57 -16.03
C LEU A 436 9.82 3.25 -15.99
N GLN A 437 9.35 2.65 -14.88
CA GLN A 437 7.94 2.36 -14.68
C GLN A 437 7.08 3.63 -14.70
N ALA A 438 7.54 4.67 -13.98
CA ALA A 438 6.80 5.92 -13.92
C ALA A 438 6.77 6.61 -15.29
N LEU A 439 7.90 6.63 -16.02
CA LEU A 439 7.97 7.24 -17.34
C LEU A 439 7.13 6.47 -18.38
N ALA A 440 7.26 5.13 -18.42
CA ALA A 440 6.44 4.29 -19.30
C ALA A 440 4.95 4.53 -19.05
N PHE A 441 4.59 4.65 -17.80
CA PHE A 441 3.23 4.83 -17.38
C PHE A 441 2.71 6.26 -17.62
N ASN A 442 3.44 7.30 -17.15
CA ASN A 442 3.00 8.70 -17.25
C ASN A 442 2.98 9.22 -18.68
N ARG A 443 3.93 8.78 -19.49
CA ARG A 443 4.13 9.30 -20.84
C ARG A 443 3.53 8.44 -21.92
N LEU A 444 3.53 7.12 -21.73
CA LEU A 444 3.08 6.16 -22.74
C LEU A 444 1.79 5.42 -22.36
N GLY A 445 1.33 5.54 -21.10
CA GLY A 445 0.18 4.78 -20.60
C GLY A 445 0.44 3.28 -20.41
N LEU A 446 1.72 2.85 -20.39
CA LEU A 446 2.12 1.45 -20.35
C LEU A 446 2.48 1.02 -18.93
N ASP A 447 1.81 0.01 -18.39
CA ASP A 447 2.18 -0.64 -17.13
C ASP A 447 3.16 -1.78 -17.39
N ILE A 448 4.43 -1.58 -17.02
CA ILE A 448 5.50 -2.59 -17.20
C ILE A 448 5.77 -3.42 -15.93
N GLY A 449 4.90 -3.32 -14.93
CA GLY A 449 5.01 -4.05 -13.66
C GLY A 449 6.07 -3.48 -12.70
N ALA A 450 6.09 -4.05 -11.48
CA ALA A 450 7.09 -3.69 -10.47
C ALA A 450 8.34 -4.57 -10.60
N PRO A 451 9.55 -4.08 -10.23
CA PRO A 451 10.76 -4.89 -10.20
C PRO A 451 10.57 -6.10 -9.28
N SER A 452 10.83 -7.30 -9.78
CA SER A 452 10.75 -8.52 -8.99
C SER A 452 11.90 -8.56 -7.96
N SER A 453 11.59 -8.40 -6.67
CA SER A 453 12.54 -8.63 -5.58
C SER A 453 12.52 -10.09 -5.18
N THR A 454 13.47 -10.89 -5.65
CA THR A 454 13.70 -12.22 -5.09
C THR A 454 14.45 -12.10 -3.76
N ARG A 455 13.72 -12.26 -2.64
CA ARG A 455 14.33 -12.45 -1.32
C ARG A 455 14.96 -13.83 -1.25
N ALA A 456 16.27 -13.91 -1.33
CA ALA A 456 16.98 -15.11 -0.91
C ALA A 456 16.85 -15.28 0.62
N ARG A 457 16.08 -16.30 1.07
CA ARG A 457 16.05 -16.72 2.47
C ARG A 457 17.40 -17.36 2.82
N ARG A 458 18.23 -16.66 3.58
CA ARG A 458 19.30 -17.29 4.39
C ARG A 458 18.90 -17.24 5.85
N GLY A 459 19.31 -18.28 6.61
CA GLY A 459 18.94 -18.56 7.98
C GLY A 459 19.29 -17.47 9.00
N PRO A 460 18.94 -17.64 10.29
CA PRO A 460 18.97 -16.58 11.29
C PRO A 460 20.42 -16.19 11.62
N GLY A 461 20.82 -14.97 11.29
CA GLY A 461 22.08 -14.41 11.77
C GLY A 461 22.79 -13.39 10.89
N GLN A 462 22.45 -13.17 9.62
CA GLN A 462 23.09 -12.14 8.80
C GLN A 462 22.11 -11.55 7.79
N ALA A 463 21.63 -10.36 8.08
CA ALA A 463 20.86 -9.54 7.14
C ALA A 463 21.81 -8.66 6.33
N THR A 464 22.22 -9.12 5.16
CA THR A 464 22.69 -8.24 4.10
C THR A 464 21.59 -8.15 3.04
N LEU A 465 21.05 -6.95 2.89
CA LEU A 465 20.08 -6.57 1.85
C LEU A 465 20.83 -6.55 0.50
N GLU A 466 20.88 -7.67 -0.20
CA GLU A 466 21.13 -7.70 -1.64
C GLU A 466 19.78 -7.60 -2.36
N THR A 467 19.37 -6.38 -2.65
CA THR A 467 18.29 -6.13 -3.60
C THR A 467 18.86 -6.28 -5.00
N VAL A 468 18.62 -7.43 -5.63
CA VAL A 468 18.83 -7.61 -7.06
C VAL A 468 17.70 -6.85 -7.77
N ASN A 469 17.99 -5.65 -8.24
CA ASN A 469 17.07 -4.90 -9.10
C ASN A 469 17.20 -5.45 -10.53
N HIS A 470 16.43 -6.47 -10.85
CA HIS A 470 16.15 -6.77 -12.26
C HIS A 470 15.26 -5.66 -12.81
N SER A 471 15.56 -5.14 -14.00
CA SER A 471 14.61 -4.32 -14.74
C SER A 471 13.31 -5.13 -14.88
N PRO A 472 12.15 -4.58 -14.57
CA PRO A 472 10.87 -5.31 -14.70
C PRO A 472 10.51 -5.57 -16.16
N ALA A 473 11.16 -4.87 -17.09
CA ALA A 473 10.98 -4.99 -18.52
C ALA A 473 11.97 -5.99 -19.11
N SER A 474 11.54 -6.80 -20.06
CA SER A 474 12.45 -7.60 -20.87
C SER A 474 13.41 -6.69 -21.65
N PRO A 475 14.60 -7.19 -22.11
CA PRO A 475 15.50 -6.41 -22.94
C PRO A 475 14.83 -5.76 -24.17
N ALA A 476 13.92 -6.47 -24.82
CA ALA A 476 13.13 -5.95 -25.94
C ALA A 476 12.21 -4.82 -25.50
N THR A 477 11.46 -5.03 -24.40
CA THR A 477 10.57 -4.01 -23.86
C THR A 477 11.33 -2.76 -23.42
N LEU A 478 12.50 -2.92 -22.78
CA LEU A 478 13.33 -1.79 -22.36
C LEU A 478 13.77 -0.95 -23.55
N ALA A 479 14.30 -1.59 -24.60
CA ALA A 479 14.77 -0.89 -25.78
C ALA A 479 13.62 -0.18 -26.54
N ASP A 480 12.48 -0.85 -26.69
CA ASP A 480 11.31 -0.26 -27.36
C ASP A 480 10.75 0.94 -26.57
N LEU A 481 10.75 0.86 -25.22
CA LEU A 481 10.36 1.99 -24.38
C LEU A 481 11.28 3.21 -24.54
N VAL A 482 12.57 3.03 -24.78
CA VAL A 482 13.49 4.14 -25.02
C VAL A 482 13.16 4.82 -26.35
N TRP A 483 12.80 4.06 -27.39
CA TRP A 483 12.33 4.60 -28.65
C TRP A 483 11.02 5.41 -28.47
N ASP A 484 10.03 4.83 -27.79
CA ASP A 484 8.74 5.48 -27.55
C ASP A 484 8.87 6.73 -26.67
N LEU A 485 9.71 6.68 -25.61
CA LEU A 485 9.98 7.83 -24.74
C LEU A 485 10.68 8.97 -25.48
N ARG A 486 11.60 8.65 -26.40
CA ARG A 486 12.22 9.67 -27.23
C ARG A 486 11.16 10.41 -28.04
N ASP A 487 10.32 9.67 -28.78
CA ASP A 487 9.29 10.25 -29.64
C ASP A 487 8.23 11.07 -28.86
N ASN A 488 8.06 10.76 -27.56
CA ASN A 488 7.13 11.46 -26.67
C ASN A 488 7.75 12.67 -25.95
N LEU A 489 9.05 12.61 -25.61
CA LEU A 489 9.73 13.62 -24.81
C LEU A 489 10.57 14.61 -25.65
N GLU A 490 10.91 14.27 -26.89
CA GLU A 490 11.48 15.24 -27.83
C GLU A 490 10.39 16.20 -28.31
N PRO A 491 10.63 17.54 -28.33
CA PRO A 491 9.66 18.54 -28.74
C PRO A 491 9.30 18.49 -30.21
#